data_8a707b82ade983f4d3a3a00564541277
#
_entry.id   8a707b82ade983f4d3a3a00564541277
#
_cell.length_a   1.000
_cell.length_b   1.000
_cell.length_c   1.000
_cell.angle_alpha   90.00
_cell.angle_beta   90.00
_cell.angle_gamma   90.00
#
_symmetry.space_group_name_H-M   'P 1'
#
loop_
_entity.id
_entity.type
_entity.pdbx_description
1 polymer ?
#
loop_
_entity_poly.entity_id
_entity_poly.type
_entity_poly.pdbx_seq_one_letter_code
_entity_poly.pdbx_strand_id
1 'polypeptide(L)'
;MHEISSWTLVEREQKSLEILRQALAEFGTEMAIAFTGGKDSLVALDLVRRAGNGRVPIPVLHIDTTVDFPEVYEYRDRLARAWGFQLIIYQNREALAEAPPVSDPHFCLFCTKRLKTEALNQA
;
A
#
# COMPACT_ATOMS: atom_id res chain seq x y z
N MET A 1 14.41 17.69 11.91
CA MET A 1 14.52 16.56 10.93
C MET A 1 15.73 15.67 11.19
N HIS A 2 16.92 16.23 11.39
CA HIS A 2 18.08 15.41 11.76
C HIS A 2 17.93 14.68 13.09
N GLU A 3 17.04 15.13 13.96
CA GLU A 3 16.72 14.46 15.22
C GLU A 3 16.16 13.06 15.03
N ILE A 4 15.40 12.83 13.94
CA ILE A 4 14.80 11.53 13.64
C ILE A 4 15.88 10.48 13.38
N SER A 5 17.00 10.87 12.76
CA SER A 5 18.07 9.92 12.45
C SER A 5 18.79 9.40 13.71
N SER A 6 18.72 10.15 14.83
CA SER A 6 19.29 9.72 16.11
C SER A 6 18.33 8.89 16.96
N TRP A 7 17.05 8.75 16.55
CA TRP A 7 16.06 7.99 17.30
C TRP A 7 16.34 6.49 17.24
N THR A 8 16.04 5.80 18.33
CA THR A 8 16.04 4.34 18.35
C THR A 8 14.88 3.78 17.53
N LEU A 9 14.94 2.48 17.23
CA LEU A 9 13.85 1.81 16.54
C LEU A 9 12.53 1.94 17.32
N VAL A 10 12.58 1.78 18.63
CA VAL A 10 11.41 1.89 19.52
C VAL A 10 10.80 3.29 19.44
N GLU A 11 11.63 4.33 19.46
CA GLU A 11 11.17 5.72 19.36
C GLU A 11 10.49 5.99 18.01
N ARG A 12 11.06 5.50 16.92
CA ARG A 12 10.49 5.63 15.58
C ARG A 12 9.14 4.91 15.47
N GLU A 13 9.07 3.72 16.03
CA GLU A 13 7.86 2.91 16.05
C GLU A 13 6.75 3.61 16.84
N GLN A 14 7.06 4.10 18.04
CA GLN A 14 6.09 4.81 18.87
C GLN A 14 5.58 6.10 18.20
N LYS A 15 6.46 6.84 17.54
CA LYS A 15 6.06 8.04 16.83
C LYS A 15 5.16 7.71 15.64
N SER A 16 5.47 6.65 14.91
CA SER A 16 4.63 6.18 13.81
C SER A 16 3.23 5.79 14.29
N LEU A 17 3.14 5.05 15.40
CA LEU A 17 1.86 4.66 15.98
C LEU A 17 1.06 5.87 16.45
N GLU A 18 1.71 6.86 17.03
CA GLU A 18 1.07 8.11 17.45
C GLU A 18 0.45 8.84 16.26
N ILE A 19 1.22 9.00 15.18
CA ILE A 19 0.76 9.65 13.94
C ILE A 19 -0.44 8.90 13.36
N LEU A 20 -0.37 7.58 13.29
CA LEU A 20 -1.44 6.74 12.75
C LEU A 20 -2.70 6.80 13.61
N ARG A 21 -2.57 6.78 14.93
CA ARG A 21 -3.72 6.91 15.83
C ARG A 21 -4.41 8.25 15.68
N GLN A 22 -3.64 9.33 15.54
CA GLN A 22 -4.21 10.65 15.28
C GLN A 22 -4.93 10.70 13.94
N ALA A 23 -4.33 10.14 12.89
CA ALA A 23 -4.93 10.10 11.56
C ALA A 23 -6.22 9.26 11.56
N LEU A 24 -6.21 8.10 12.21
CA LEU A 24 -7.41 7.26 12.34
C LEU A 24 -8.52 7.95 13.09
N ALA A 25 -8.19 8.72 14.13
CA ALA A 25 -9.18 9.48 14.89
C ALA A 25 -9.75 10.64 14.08
N GLU A 26 -8.93 11.30 13.26
CA GLU A 26 -9.35 12.48 12.49
C GLU A 26 -10.08 12.11 11.21
N PHE A 27 -9.55 11.16 10.43
CA PHE A 27 -10.07 10.84 9.11
C PHE A 27 -10.94 9.58 9.09
N GLY A 28 -10.68 8.63 9.98
CA GLY A 28 -11.52 7.44 10.15
C GLY A 28 -11.76 6.69 8.83
N THR A 29 -13.04 6.62 8.44
CA THR A 29 -13.47 5.88 7.25
C THR A 29 -13.08 6.55 5.92
N GLU A 30 -12.57 7.76 5.96
CA GLU A 30 -12.12 8.48 4.76
C GLU A 30 -10.68 8.15 4.37
N MET A 31 -10.05 7.23 5.09
CA MET A 31 -8.68 6.80 4.83
C MET A 31 -8.64 5.43 4.18
N ALA A 32 -7.60 5.20 3.41
CA ALA A 32 -7.19 3.89 2.95
C ALA A 32 -5.67 3.81 3.02
N ILE A 33 -5.12 2.59 3.09
CA ILE A 33 -3.69 2.39 3.01
C ILE A 33 -3.34 1.64 1.73
N ALA A 34 -2.32 2.11 1.03
CA ALA A 34 -1.82 1.46 -0.16
C ALA A 34 -0.87 0.31 0.23
N PHE A 35 -1.06 -0.85 -0.38
CA PHE A 35 -0.22 -2.03 -0.18
C PHE A 35 0.26 -2.54 -1.53
N THR A 36 1.58 -2.62 -1.69
CA THR A 36 2.21 -3.00 -2.96
C THR A 36 2.76 -4.43 -2.96
N GLY A 37 2.78 -5.09 -1.82
CA GLY A 37 3.45 -6.38 -1.62
C GLY A 37 4.92 -6.25 -1.23
N GLY A 38 5.48 -5.03 -1.28
CA GLY A 38 6.86 -4.77 -0.86
C GLY A 38 7.00 -4.61 0.65
N LYS A 39 8.24 -4.68 1.11
CA LYS A 39 8.55 -4.64 2.56
C LYS A 39 8.09 -3.36 3.24
N ASP A 40 8.24 -2.21 2.58
CA ASP A 40 7.89 -0.93 3.18
C ASP A 40 6.38 -0.79 3.36
N SER A 41 5.61 -1.20 2.36
CA SER A 41 4.16 -1.20 2.47
C SER A 41 3.65 -2.21 3.49
N LEU A 42 4.35 -3.34 3.66
CA LEU A 42 4.03 -4.32 4.69
C LEU A 42 4.25 -3.76 6.09
N VAL A 43 5.37 -3.07 6.30
CA VAL A 43 5.65 -2.41 7.58
C VAL A 43 4.58 -1.37 7.90
N ALA A 44 4.20 -0.54 6.92
CA ALA A 44 3.15 0.46 7.09
C ALA A 44 1.81 -0.21 7.44
N LEU A 45 1.46 -1.29 6.78
CA LEU A 45 0.23 -2.04 7.04
C LEU A 45 0.23 -2.65 8.45
N ASP A 46 1.36 -3.21 8.88
CA ASP A 46 1.50 -3.75 10.23
C ASP A 46 1.36 -2.66 11.29
N LEU A 47 1.93 -1.48 11.05
CA LEU A 47 1.79 -0.34 11.97
C LEU A 47 0.33 0.12 12.06
N VAL A 48 -0.40 0.16 10.95
CA VAL A 48 -1.84 0.49 10.95
C VAL A 48 -2.62 -0.56 11.75
N ARG A 49 -2.31 -1.83 11.57
CA ARG A 49 -2.92 -2.91 12.34
C ARG A 49 -2.68 -2.74 13.84
N ARG A 50 -1.47 -2.40 14.23
CA ARG A 50 -1.10 -2.18 15.63
C ARG A 50 -1.76 -0.93 16.19
N ALA A 51 -1.84 0.16 15.40
CA ALA A 51 -2.58 1.36 15.79
C ALA A 51 -4.07 1.09 15.95
N GLY A 52 -4.61 0.11 15.21
CA GLY A 52 -5.99 -0.34 15.30
C GLY A 52 -6.23 -1.46 16.30
N ASN A 53 -5.31 -1.67 17.23
CA ASN A 53 -5.43 -2.67 18.30
C ASN A 53 -5.58 -4.11 17.79
N GLY A 54 -4.80 -4.46 16.78
CA GLY A 54 -4.78 -5.80 16.20
C GLY A 54 -5.67 -5.98 14.98
N ARG A 55 -6.38 -4.94 14.56
CA ARG A 55 -7.20 -4.94 13.35
C ARG A 55 -6.79 -3.81 12.43
N VAL A 56 -6.92 -4.05 11.12
CA VAL A 56 -6.77 -2.99 10.13
C VAL A 56 -8.12 -2.31 9.95
N PRO A 57 -8.32 -1.10 10.52
CA PRO A 57 -9.65 -0.48 10.61
C PRO A 57 -10.07 0.25 9.34
N ILE A 58 -9.19 0.32 8.34
CA ILE A 58 -9.40 1.04 7.09
C ILE A 58 -9.20 0.11 5.90
N PRO A 59 -9.78 0.42 4.73
CA PRO A 59 -9.55 -0.38 3.54
C PRO A 59 -8.08 -0.40 3.12
N VAL A 60 -7.64 -1.52 2.57
CA VAL A 60 -6.31 -1.70 1.99
C VAL A 60 -6.45 -1.67 0.48
N LEU A 61 -5.77 -0.73 -0.15
CA LEU A 61 -5.83 -0.51 -1.59
C LEU A 61 -4.61 -1.13 -2.26
N HIS A 62 -4.84 -2.02 -3.20
CA HIS A 62 -3.79 -2.59 -4.05
C HIS A 62 -4.01 -2.13 -5.48
N ILE A 63 -3.01 -1.44 -6.04
CA ILE A 63 -3.02 -1.06 -7.45
C ILE A 63 -2.46 -2.26 -8.24
N ASP A 64 -3.32 -2.91 -8.99
CA ASP A 64 -2.97 -4.09 -9.77
C ASP A 64 -2.52 -3.67 -11.16
N THR A 65 -1.23 -3.84 -11.42
CA THR A 65 -0.62 -3.55 -12.73
C THR A 65 -0.70 -4.74 -13.68
N THR A 66 -1.17 -5.89 -13.19
CA THR A 66 -1.24 -7.20 -13.89
C THR A 66 0.11 -7.84 -14.20
N VAL A 67 1.22 -7.16 -13.90
CA VAL A 67 2.58 -7.65 -14.22
C VAL A 67 3.42 -7.98 -13.00
N ASP A 68 2.82 -7.97 -11.81
CA ASP A 68 3.50 -8.40 -10.61
C ASP A 68 3.69 -9.92 -10.61
N PHE A 69 4.65 -10.40 -9.82
CA PHE A 69 4.87 -11.83 -9.67
C PHE A 69 3.64 -12.52 -9.04
N PRO A 70 3.31 -13.76 -9.43
CA PRO A 70 2.18 -14.48 -8.83
C PRO A 70 2.24 -14.55 -7.31
N GLU A 71 3.44 -14.62 -6.73
CA GLU A 71 3.66 -14.66 -5.28
C GLU A 71 3.17 -13.39 -4.59
N VAL A 72 3.20 -12.24 -5.26
CA VAL A 72 2.68 -10.98 -4.72
C VAL A 72 1.18 -11.08 -4.52
N TYR A 73 0.46 -11.59 -5.51
CA TYR A 73 -0.99 -11.74 -5.44
C TYR A 73 -1.41 -12.77 -4.39
N GLU A 74 -0.71 -13.90 -4.33
CA GLU A 74 -0.97 -14.94 -3.35
C GLU A 74 -0.73 -14.44 -1.93
N TYR A 75 0.36 -13.71 -1.70
CA TYR A 75 0.70 -13.14 -0.41
C TYR A 75 -0.33 -12.10 0.02
N ARG A 76 -0.73 -11.21 -0.89
CA ARG A 76 -1.77 -10.21 -0.65
C ARG A 76 -3.07 -10.86 -0.19
N ASP A 77 -3.54 -11.86 -0.93
CA ASP A 77 -4.81 -12.52 -0.65
C ASP A 77 -4.76 -13.31 0.65
N ARG A 78 -3.64 -13.98 0.92
CA ARG A 78 -3.42 -14.71 2.18
C ARG A 78 -3.41 -13.77 3.37
N LEU A 79 -2.73 -12.64 3.24
CA LEU A 79 -2.65 -11.64 4.30
C LEU A 79 -4.02 -11.01 4.57
N ALA A 80 -4.79 -10.73 3.53
CA ALA A 80 -6.14 -10.19 3.66
C ALA A 80 -7.05 -11.15 4.44
N ARG A 81 -6.95 -12.45 4.17
CA ARG A 81 -7.70 -13.46 4.91
C ARG A 81 -7.20 -13.58 6.36
N ALA A 82 -5.87 -13.61 6.56
CA ALA A 82 -5.29 -13.80 7.89
C ALA A 82 -5.55 -12.62 8.81
N TRP A 83 -5.49 -11.41 8.30
CA TRP A 83 -5.69 -10.19 9.08
C TRP A 83 -7.09 -9.62 8.99
N GLY A 84 -7.95 -10.17 8.13
CA GLY A 84 -9.36 -9.84 8.05
C GLY A 84 -9.66 -8.43 7.57
N PHE A 85 -8.79 -7.82 6.77
CA PHE A 85 -9.05 -6.47 6.27
C PHE A 85 -9.83 -6.45 4.96
N GLN A 86 -10.46 -5.32 4.70
CA GLN A 86 -11.11 -5.08 3.41
C GLN A 86 -10.03 -4.78 2.36
N LEU A 87 -9.99 -5.58 1.31
CA LEU A 87 -9.06 -5.38 0.19
C LEU A 87 -9.79 -4.78 -0.99
N ILE A 88 -9.28 -3.65 -1.46
CA ILE A 88 -9.77 -2.99 -2.68
C ILE A 88 -8.69 -3.13 -3.74
N ILE A 89 -9.03 -3.77 -4.85
CA ILE A 89 -8.12 -3.95 -5.98
C ILE A 89 -8.55 -3.01 -7.09
N TYR A 90 -7.64 -2.17 -7.54
CA TYR A 90 -7.90 -1.18 -8.58
C TYR A 90 -6.93 -1.36 -9.73
N GLN A 91 -7.44 -1.26 -10.95
CA GLN A 91 -6.66 -1.30 -12.18
C GLN A 91 -6.98 -0.06 -13.04
N ASN A 92 -5.97 0.51 -13.66
CA ASN A 92 -6.18 1.49 -14.72
C ASN A 92 -6.37 0.73 -16.04
N ARG A 93 -7.60 0.32 -16.30
CA ARG A 93 -7.93 -0.52 -17.46
C ARG A 93 -7.65 0.15 -18.79
N GLU A 94 -7.86 1.47 -18.86
CA GLU A 94 -7.55 2.24 -20.05
C GLU A 94 -6.06 2.19 -20.37
N ALA A 95 -5.22 2.44 -19.37
CA ALA A 95 -3.78 2.36 -19.54
C ALA A 95 -3.31 0.94 -19.85
N LEU A 96 -3.93 -0.09 -19.26
CA LEU A 96 -3.62 -1.48 -19.56
C LEU A 96 -3.86 -1.83 -21.03
N ALA A 97 -4.93 -1.29 -21.61
CA ALA A 97 -5.23 -1.50 -23.04
C ALA A 97 -4.17 -0.85 -23.97
N GLU A 98 -3.51 0.20 -23.50
CA GLU A 98 -2.47 0.92 -24.23
C GLU A 98 -1.04 0.45 -23.89
N ALA A 99 -0.91 -0.46 -22.93
CA ALA A 99 0.41 -0.84 -22.42
C ALA A 99 1.27 -1.53 -23.48
N PRO A 100 2.55 -1.13 -23.61
CA PRO A 100 3.49 -1.85 -24.45
C PRO A 100 3.83 -3.22 -23.84
N PRO A 101 4.45 -4.14 -24.61
CA PRO A 101 4.93 -5.40 -24.04
C PRO A 101 5.91 -5.18 -22.89
N VAL A 102 5.92 -6.09 -21.92
CA VAL A 102 6.87 -6.03 -20.79
C VAL A 102 8.32 -5.97 -21.25
N SER A 103 8.62 -6.58 -22.40
CA SER A 103 9.95 -6.56 -23.01
C SER A 103 10.35 -5.21 -23.61
N ASP A 104 9.41 -4.28 -23.77
CA ASP A 104 9.69 -2.94 -24.30
C ASP A 104 10.54 -2.15 -23.30
N PRO A 105 11.64 -1.50 -23.76
CA PRO A 105 12.49 -0.70 -22.85
C PRO A 105 11.74 0.44 -22.12
N HIS A 106 10.64 0.90 -22.67
CA HIS A 106 9.83 1.98 -22.07
C HIS A 106 8.73 1.49 -21.16
N PHE A 107 8.56 0.18 -21.00
CA PHE A 107 7.51 -0.39 -20.17
C PHE A 107 7.60 0.06 -18.72
N CYS A 108 8.81 0.11 -18.18
CA CYS A 108 9.01 0.48 -16.77
C CYS A 108 8.49 1.89 -16.47
N LEU A 109 8.76 2.85 -17.36
CA LEU A 109 8.26 4.22 -17.24
C LEU A 109 6.75 4.27 -17.39
N PHE A 110 6.22 3.56 -18.37
CA PHE A 110 4.76 3.45 -18.58
C PHE A 110 4.08 2.86 -17.35
N CYS A 111 4.61 1.77 -16.80
CA CYS A 111 4.06 1.12 -15.63
C CYS A 111 4.02 2.07 -14.43
N THR A 112 5.13 2.75 -14.15
CA THR A 112 5.20 3.67 -13.03
C THR A 112 4.24 4.84 -13.20
N LYS A 113 4.17 5.44 -14.38
CA LYS A 113 3.39 6.65 -14.63
C LYS A 113 1.91 6.36 -14.80
N ARG A 114 1.55 5.39 -15.64
CA ARG A 114 0.17 5.12 -16.03
C ARG A 114 -0.48 4.02 -15.19
N LEU A 115 0.21 2.90 -14.98
CA LEU A 115 -0.39 1.77 -14.29
C LEU A 115 -0.39 1.93 -12.77
N LYS A 116 0.53 2.71 -12.22
CA LYS A 116 0.62 2.93 -10.76
C LYS A 116 0.16 4.31 -10.35
N THR A 117 0.87 5.36 -10.74
CA THR A 117 0.60 6.72 -10.24
C THR A 117 -0.77 7.22 -10.69
N GLU A 118 -1.09 7.12 -11.96
CA GLU A 118 -2.38 7.53 -12.49
C GLU A 118 -3.52 6.70 -11.89
N ALA A 119 -3.33 5.38 -11.77
CA ALA A 119 -4.30 4.50 -11.14
C ALA A 119 -4.55 4.87 -9.67
N LEU A 120 -3.49 5.20 -8.94
CA LEU A 120 -3.61 5.63 -7.54
C LEU A 120 -4.43 6.92 -7.43
N ASN A 121 -4.23 7.85 -8.34
CA ASN A 121 -4.98 9.12 -8.36
C ASN A 121 -6.46 8.90 -8.72
N GLN A 122 -6.76 7.90 -9.56
CA GLN A 122 -8.13 7.54 -9.93
C GLN A 122 -8.86 6.81 -8.79
N ALA A 123 -8.12 6.01 -8.05
CA ALA A 123 -8.69 5.21 -6.99
C ALA A 123 -9.12 6.06 -5.79
#